data_64d59d9756b29c66560d01f7f781e95f
#
_entry.id   64d59d9756b29c66560d01f7f781e95f
#
_cell.length_a   1.000
_cell.length_b   1.000
_cell.length_c   1.000
_cell.angle_alpha   90.00
_cell.angle_beta   90.00
_cell.angle_gamma   90.00
#
_symmetry.space_group_name_H-M   'P 1'
#
loop_
_entity.id
_entity.type
_entity.pdbx_description
1 polymer ?
#
loop_
_entity_poly.entity_id
_entity_poly.type
_entity_poly.pdbx_seq_one_letter_code
_entity_poly.pdbx_strand_id
1 'polypeptide(L)'
;LFGITNQFAELDLDRVENNFQIDLGRKKSKIEKDNIYYPQFELEIRTEAKMMARHYEIFYCLEKSIRDLITNTLESSAGDNWWNEKVPQIVKEEVRKRIQKDIDFGVTLRSEEKIDFTTFGELGEIIKTNWTIFGSIFNSVKAVEKVMSALNTLRGPIAHCSKLAEDEELRLLLSVRDWFRLME
;
A
#
# COMPACT_ATOMS: atom_id res chain seq x y z
N LEU A 1 -30.02 -13.56 11.42
CA LEU A 1 -30.13 -13.28 9.98
C LEU A 1 -30.56 -11.85 9.70
N PHE A 2 -31.56 -11.27 10.41
CA PHE A 2 -32.04 -9.90 10.19
C PHE A 2 -30.99 -8.80 10.45
N GLY A 3 -30.07 -8.99 11.38
CA GLY A 3 -29.03 -7.99 11.70
C GLY A 3 -28.00 -7.80 10.59
N ILE A 4 -27.61 -8.87 9.90
CA ILE A 4 -26.62 -8.83 8.81
C ILE A 4 -27.17 -8.12 7.58
N THR A 5 -28.44 -8.36 7.26
CA THR A 5 -29.11 -7.73 6.11
C THR A 5 -29.23 -6.22 6.27
N ASN A 6 -29.54 -5.73 7.49
CA ASN A 6 -29.58 -4.29 7.76
C ASN A 6 -28.23 -3.62 7.62
N GLN A 7 -27.14 -4.31 7.99
CA GLN A 7 -25.78 -3.76 7.88
C GLN A 7 -25.34 -3.60 6.43
N PHE A 8 -25.64 -4.57 5.57
CA PHE A 8 -25.35 -4.43 4.13
C PHE A 8 -26.15 -3.28 3.52
N ALA A 9 -27.44 -3.13 3.90
CA ALA A 9 -28.27 -2.03 3.44
C ALA A 9 -27.71 -0.66 3.89
N GLU A 10 -27.22 -0.54 5.13
CA GLU A 10 -26.58 0.70 5.62
C GLU A 10 -25.29 1.02 4.87
N LEU A 11 -24.44 0.02 4.58
CA LEU A 11 -23.22 0.21 3.80
C LEU A 11 -23.51 0.64 2.36
N ASP A 12 -24.53 0.08 1.74
CA ASP A 12 -24.91 0.45 0.37
C ASP A 12 -25.50 1.86 0.32
N LEU A 13 -26.29 2.25 1.32
CA LEU A 13 -26.80 3.60 1.45
C LEU A 13 -25.68 4.62 1.70
N ASP A 14 -24.68 4.29 2.52
CA ASP A 14 -23.49 5.14 2.72
C ASP A 14 -22.69 5.30 1.41
N ARG A 15 -22.58 4.25 0.60
CA ARG A 15 -21.95 4.36 -0.73
C ARG A 15 -22.73 5.28 -1.66
N VAL A 16 -24.05 5.19 -1.67
CA VAL A 16 -24.91 6.08 -2.47
C VAL A 16 -24.74 7.54 -2.02
N GLU A 17 -24.82 7.82 -0.71
CA GLU A 17 -24.61 9.17 -0.17
C GLU A 17 -23.25 9.74 -0.58
N ASN A 18 -22.17 8.94 -0.45
CA ASN A 18 -20.82 9.37 -0.80
C ASN A 18 -20.63 9.57 -2.32
N ASN A 19 -21.13 8.65 -3.15
CA ASN A 19 -20.98 8.72 -4.59
C ASN A 19 -21.75 9.87 -5.22
N PHE A 20 -22.92 10.18 -4.70
CA PHE A 20 -23.80 11.23 -5.24
C PHE A 20 -23.75 12.53 -4.43
N GLN A 21 -22.95 12.59 -3.34
CA GLN A 21 -22.84 13.73 -2.42
C GLN A 21 -24.21 14.22 -1.92
N ILE A 22 -25.11 13.29 -1.64
CA ILE A 22 -26.45 13.58 -1.11
C ILE A 22 -26.52 13.15 0.35
N ASP A 23 -27.28 13.88 1.14
CA ASP A 23 -27.65 13.50 2.50
C ASP A 23 -29.11 12.99 2.49
N LEU A 24 -29.28 11.71 2.77
CA LEU A 24 -30.61 11.08 2.83
C LEU A 24 -31.33 11.37 4.15
N GLY A 25 -30.77 12.20 5.02
CA GLY A 25 -31.36 12.59 6.32
C GLY A 25 -31.50 11.42 7.29
N ARG A 26 -30.78 10.32 7.06
CA ARG A 26 -30.80 9.16 7.93
C ARG A 26 -30.15 9.50 9.27
N LYS A 27 -30.77 9.09 10.36
CA LYS A 27 -30.06 8.98 11.64
C LYS A 27 -29.00 7.88 11.40
N LYS A 28 -27.78 8.27 10.98
CA LYS A 28 -26.65 7.34 10.97
C LYS A 28 -26.57 6.80 12.39
N SER A 29 -26.98 5.56 12.58
CA SER A 29 -26.66 4.88 13.81
C SER A 29 -25.15 5.02 13.91
N LYS A 30 -24.63 5.63 14.96
CA LYS A 30 -23.25 5.42 15.37
C LYS A 30 -23.20 3.93 15.70
N ILE A 31 -23.16 3.11 14.65
CA ILE A 31 -22.66 1.76 14.78
C ILE A 31 -21.23 2.03 15.20
N GLU A 32 -21.00 1.97 16.49
CA GLU A 32 -19.64 1.85 17.01
C GLU A 32 -19.05 0.70 16.21
N LYS A 33 -18.22 1.02 15.22
CA LYS A 33 -17.53 0.04 14.36
C LYS A 33 -16.79 -1.03 15.18
N ASP A 34 -16.77 -0.83 16.49
CA ASP A 34 -16.15 -1.69 17.48
C ASP A 34 -16.89 -3.00 17.78
N ASN A 35 -18.16 -3.18 17.36
CA ASN A 35 -18.97 -4.26 17.94
C ASN A 35 -19.31 -5.45 17.03
N ILE A 36 -18.96 -5.45 15.71
CA ILE A 36 -19.55 -6.44 14.82
C ILE A 36 -18.70 -7.72 14.67
N TYR A 37 -17.37 -7.60 14.66
CA TYR A 37 -16.46 -8.75 14.49
C TYR A 37 -15.40 -8.88 15.58
N TYR A 38 -15.35 -7.95 16.52
CA TYR A 38 -14.29 -7.80 17.51
C TYR A 38 -14.54 -8.37 18.91
N PRO A 39 -15.78 -8.64 19.38
CA PRO A 39 -16.02 -9.03 20.79
C PRO A 39 -15.31 -10.33 21.19
N GLN A 40 -15.07 -11.23 20.24
CA GLN A 40 -14.38 -12.49 20.47
C GLN A 40 -12.86 -12.39 20.53
N PHE A 41 -12.28 -11.25 20.17
CA PHE A 41 -10.85 -11.02 20.33
C PHE A 41 -10.54 -10.32 21.63
N GLU A 42 -9.44 -10.68 22.26
CA GLU A 42 -8.99 -10.05 23.51
C GLU A 42 -8.78 -8.55 23.34
N LEU A 43 -9.07 -7.78 24.39
CA LEU A 43 -8.98 -6.31 24.35
C LEU A 43 -7.56 -5.83 24.01
N GLU A 44 -6.54 -6.53 24.53
CA GLU A 44 -5.14 -6.20 24.28
C GLU A 44 -4.81 -6.32 22.79
N ILE A 45 -5.19 -7.42 22.14
CA ILE A 45 -4.99 -7.65 20.70
C ILE A 45 -5.72 -6.57 19.87
N ARG A 46 -6.96 -6.21 20.25
CA ARG A 46 -7.73 -5.16 19.55
C ARG A 46 -7.06 -3.80 19.68
N THR A 47 -6.51 -3.50 20.84
CA THR A 47 -5.81 -2.22 21.08
C THR A 47 -4.53 -2.15 20.26
N GLU A 48 -3.74 -3.22 20.24
CA GLU A 48 -2.55 -3.32 19.41
C GLU A 48 -2.88 -3.19 17.91
N ALA A 49 -3.91 -3.88 17.43
CA ALA A 49 -4.36 -3.80 16.05
C ALA A 49 -4.75 -2.35 15.65
N LYS A 50 -5.42 -1.60 16.53
CA LYS A 50 -5.75 -0.18 16.30
C LYS A 50 -4.49 0.70 16.19
N MET A 51 -3.48 0.44 17.00
CA MET A 51 -2.19 1.15 16.91
C MET A 51 -1.48 0.81 15.60
N MET A 52 -1.41 -0.47 15.25
CA MET A 52 -0.74 -0.93 14.03
C MET A 52 -1.45 -0.48 12.75
N ALA A 53 -2.76 -0.27 12.78
CA ALA A 53 -3.53 0.23 11.62
C ALA A 53 -3.01 1.58 11.09
N ARG A 54 -2.51 2.45 11.96
CA ARG A 54 -1.91 3.75 11.56
C ARG A 54 -0.63 3.55 10.77
N HIS A 55 0.19 2.59 11.15
CA HIS A 55 1.44 2.29 10.44
C HIS A 55 1.15 1.64 9.09
N TYR A 56 0.13 0.78 9.02
CA TYR A 56 -0.34 0.23 7.76
C TYR A 56 -0.82 1.32 6.80
N GLU A 57 -1.60 2.29 7.28
CA GLU A 57 -2.07 3.44 6.50
C GLU A 57 -0.90 4.21 5.86
N ILE A 58 0.13 4.51 6.67
CA ILE A 58 1.34 5.19 6.18
C ILE A 58 2.02 4.37 5.07
N PHE A 59 2.23 3.07 5.30
CA PHE A 59 2.85 2.20 4.30
C PHE A 59 2.01 2.04 3.05
N TYR A 60 0.69 1.91 3.20
CA TYR A 60 -0.22 1.83 2.06
C TYR A 60 -0.10 3.06 1.16
N CYS A 61 -0.19 4.25 1.75
CA CYS A 61 -0.05 5.51 1.01
C CYS A 61 1.33 5.64 0.37
N LEU A 62 2.39 5.32 1.11
CA LEU A 62 3.76 5.41 0.62
C LEU A 62 4.01 4.44 -0.54
N GLU A 63 3.65 3.17 -0.39
CA GLU A 63 3.87 2.15 -1.43
C GLU A 63 3.07 2.46 -2.70
N LYS A 64 1.83 2.96 -2.58
CA LYS A 64 1.04 3.43 -3.73
C LYS A 64 1.70 4.63 -4.40
N SER A 65 2.12 5.63 -3.64
CA SER A 65 2.78 6.82 -4.20
C SER A 65 4.11 6.50 -4.91
N ILE A 66 4.86 5.51 -4.42
CA ILE A 66 6.09 5.05 -5.07
C ILE A 66 5.77 4.34 -6.39
N ARG A 67 4.72 3.50 -6.44
CA ARG A 67 4.27 2.87 -7.69
C ARG A 67 3.85 3.90 -8.72
N ASP A 68 3.06 4.88 -8.32
CA ASP A 68 2.60 5.95 -9.20
C ASP A 68 3.79 6.79 -9.73
N LEU A 69 4.76 7.12 -8.86
CA LEU A 69 5.99 7.80 -9.27
C LEU A 69 6.76 7.00 -10.32
N ILE A 70 6.94 5.69 -10.10
CA ILE A 70 7.67 4.82 -11.04
C ILE A 70 6.93 4.74 -12.36
N THR A 71 5.62 4.49 -12.34
CA THR A 71 4.80 4.39 -13.55
C THR A 71 4.87 5.67 -14.35
N ASN A 72 4.53 6.81 -13.75
CA ASN A 72 4.51 8.11 -14.44
C ASN A 72 5.87 8.47 -15.02
N THR A 73 6.95 8.20 -14.28
CA THR A 73 8.32 8.51 -14.72
C THR A 73 8.75 7.64 -15.89
N LEU A 74 8.49 6.34 -15.83
CA LEU A 74 8.91 5.41 -16.87
C LEU A 74 8.01 5.49 -18.12
N GLU A 75 6.70 5.72 -17.97
CA GLU A 75 5.80 6.00 -19.08
C GLU A 75 6.21 7.27 -19.83
N SER A 76 6.53 8.34 -19.10
CA SER A 76 7.00 9.58 -19.71
C SER A 76 8.29 9.39 -20.50
N SER A 77 9.13 8.44 -20.13
CA SER A 77 10.43 8.16 -20.77
C SER A 77 10.38 7.14 -21.91
N ALA A 78 9.51 6.13 -21.83
CA ALA A 78 9.46 4.97 -22.73
C ALA A 78 8.08 4.69 -23.34
N GLY A 79 7.06 5.51 -23.02
CA GLY A 79 5.69 5.31 -23.47
C GLY A 79 5.05 4.06 -22.88
N ASP A 80 3.98 3.58 -23.50
CA ASP A 80 3.17 2.46 -23.00
C ASP A 80 3.93 1.14 -22.84
N ASN A 81 5.08 0.99 -23.51
CA ASN A 81 5.89 -0.23 -23.44
C ASN A 81 6.93 -0.22 -22.30
N TRP A 82 6.90 0.79 -21.41
CA TRP A 82 7.88 0.97 -20.34
C TRP A 82 8.09 -0.29 -19.48
N TRP A 83 7.03 -1.05 -19.20
CA TRP A 83 7.13 -2.27 -18.41
C TRP A 83 8.08 -3.29 -19.03
N ASN A 84 7.98 -3.50 -20.34
CA ASN A 84 8.82 -4.48 -21.04
C ASN A 84 10.26 -4.00 -21.23
N GLU A 85 10.46 -2.70 -21.43
CA GLU A 85 11.76 -2.12 -21.72
C GLU A 85 12.59 -1.76 -20.50
N LYS A 86 11.93 -1.27 -19.43
CA LYS A 86 12.62 -0.65 -18.29
C LYS A 86 12.62 -1.52 -17.04
N VAL A 87 11.67 -2.44 -16.87
CA VAL A 87 11.63 -3.29 -15.67
C VAL A 87 12.63 -4.45 -15.82
N PRO A 88 13.45 -4.73 -14.77
CA PRO A 88 14.37 -5.86 -14.76
C PRO A 88 13.67 -7.20 -15.03
N GLN A 89 14.33 -8.07 -15.80
CA GLN A 89 13.73 -9.35 -16.21
C GLN A 89 13.32 -10.22 -14.99
N ILE A 90 14.14 -10.23 -13.95
CA ILE A 90 13.84 -10.97 -12.72
C ILE A 90 12.56 -10.50 -12.06
N VAL A 91 12.32 -9.19 -12.02
CA VAL A 91 11.07 -8.60 -11.46
C VAL A 91 9.88 -9.01 -12.31
N LYS A 92 9.98 -8.94 -13.64
CA LYS A 92 8.91 -9.37 -14.56
C LYS A 92 8.52 -10.84 -14.36
N GLU A 93 9.51 -11.71 -14.15
CA GLU A 93 9.29 -13.14 -13.93
C GLU A 93 8.58 -13.39 -12.58
N GLU A 94 9.01 -12.72 -11.52
CA GLU A 94 8.37 -12.85 -10.20
C GLU A 94 6.94 -12.29 -10.20
N VAL A 95 6.70 -11.17 -10.86
CA VAL A 95 5.37 -10.60 -11.03
C VAL A 95 4.45 -11.57 -11.80
N ARG A 96 4.96 -12.16 -12.90
CA ARG A 96 4.19 -13.15 -13.66
C ARG A 96 3.81 -14.37 -12.82
N LYS A 97 4.72 -14.86 -11.97
CA LYS A 97 4.44 -15.98 -11.05
C LYS A 97 3.35 -15.61 -10.04
N ARG A 98 3.35 -14.37 -9.51
CA ARG A 98 2.32 -13.91 -8.55
C ARG A 98 0.96 -13.78 -9.21
N ILE A 99 0.89 -13.23 -10.43
CA ILE A 99 -0.35 -13.15 -11.21
C ILE A 99 -0.88 -14.56 -11.48
N GLN A 100 -0.02 -15.47 -11.94
CA GLN A 100 -0.42 -16.85 -12.22
C GLN A 100 -0.94 -17.54 -10.96
N LYS A 101 -0.28 -17.32 -9.82
CA LYS A 101 -0.73 -17.85 -8.54
C LYS A 101 -2.14 -17.35 -8.17
N ASP A 102 -2.43 -16.05 -8.32
CA ASP A 102 -3.77 -15.51 -8.03
C ASP A 102 -4.81 -16.15 -8.97
N ILE A 103 -4.49 -16.36 -10.25
CA ILE A 103 -5.35 -17.06 -11.22
C ILE A 103 -5.60 -18.53 -10.81
N ASP A 104 -4.54 -19.26 -10.47
CA ASP A 104 -4.62 -20.66 -10.08
C ASP A 104 -5.44 -20.89 -8.80
N PHE A 105 -5.44 -19.91 -7.89
CA PHE A 105 -6.28 -19.92 -6.68
C PHE A 105 -7.73 -19.48 -6.94
N GLY A 106 -8.06 -19.01 -8.14
CA GLY A 106 -9.41 -18.56 -8.48
C GLY A 106 -9.84 -17.30 -7.72
N VAL A 107 -8.89 -16.52 -7.22
CA VAL A 107 -9.19 -15.25 -6.56
C VAL A 107 -9.30 -14.12 -7.59
N THR A 108 -10.08 -13.08 -7.27
CA THR A 108 -10.13 -11.87 -8.08
C THR A 108 -8.75 -11.24 -8.16
N LEU A 109 -8.27 -10.95 -9.37
CA LEU A 109 -7.00 -10.24 -9.55
C LEU A 109 -7.04 -8.91 -8.81
N ARG A 110 -5.97 -8.64 -8.07
CA ARG A 110 -5.85 -7.43 -7.24
C ARG A 110 -5.77 -6.13 -8.05
N SER A 111 -5.35 -6.22 -9.32
CA SER A 111 -5.19 -5.09 -10.22
C SER A 111 -5.03 -5.57 -11.67
N GLU A 112 -5.26 -4.69 -12.64
CA GLU A 112 -4.89 -4.87 -14.05
C GLU A 112 -3.44 -4.47 -14.30
N GLU A 113 -2.86 -3.65 -13.42
CA GLU A 113 -1.52 -3.11 -13.54
C GLU A 113 -0.46 -4.06 -12.96
N LYS A 114 0.53 -4.41 -13.77
CA LYS A 114 1.61 -5.34 -13.37
C LYS A 114 2.43 -4.83 -12.18
N ILE A 115 2.61 -3.53 -12.05
CA ILE A 115 3.37 -2.92 -10.96
C ILE A 115 2.73 -3.18 -9.59
N ASP A 116 1.42 -3.37 -9.53
CA ASP A 116 0.72 -3.68 -8.28
C ASP A 116 1.03 -5.08 -7.73
N PHE A 117 1.66 -5.93 -8.55
CA PHE A 117 2.15 -7.25 -8.15
C PHE A 117 3.62 -7.24 -7.72
N THR A 118 4.31 -6.09 -7.74
CA THR A 118 5.68 -5.98 -7.24
C THR A 118 5.71 -5.94 -5.72
N THR A 119 6.81 -6.39 -5.15
CA THR A 119 7.13 -6.17 -3.73
C THR A 119 7.79 -4.81 -3.55
N PHE A 120 7.81 -4.32 -2.29
CA PHE A 120 8.45 -3.04 -1.96
C PHE A 120 9.94 -3.02 -2.34
N GLY A 121 10.66 -4.13 -2.13
CA GLY A 121 12.07 -4.25 -2.54
C GLY A 121 12.28 -4.17 -4.04
N GLU A 122 11.37 -4.76 -4.83
CA GLU A 122 11.42 -4.71 -6.30
C GLU A 122 11.19 -3.29 -6.85
N LEU A 123 10.40 -2.46 -6.16
CA LEU A 123 10.26 -1.03 -6.51
C LEU A 123 11.61 -0.30 -6.42
N GLY A 124 12.38 -0.57 -5.36
CA GLY A 124 13.74 -0.04 -5.22
C GLY A 124 14.68 -0.50 -6.33
N GLU A 125 14.58 -1.76 -6.75
CA GLU A 125 15.39 -2.32 -7.84
C GLU A 125 15.03 -1.72 -9.21
N ILE A 126 13.75 -1.44 -9.46
CA ILE A 126 13.31 -0.73 -10.67
C ILE A 126 13.90 0.69 -10.72
N ILE A 127 13.84 1.44 -9.62
CA ILE A 127 14.42 2.80 -9.55
C ILE A 127 15.92 2.75 -9.80
N LYS A 128 16.63 1.85 -9.12
CA LYS A 128 18.09 1.69 -9.24
C LYS A 128 18.52 1.35 -10.65
N THR A 129 17.86 0.39 -11.28
CA THR A 129 18.21 -0.07 -12.64
C THR A 129 17.98 1.04 -13.66
N ASN A 130 17.05 1.94 -13.44
CA ASN A 130 16.73 3.07 -14.30
C ASN A 130 17.29 4.40 -13.79
N TRP A 131 18.43 4.36 -13.10
CA TRP A 131 19.00 5.56 -12.46
C TRP A 131 19.25 6.73 -13.42
N THR A 132 19.56 6.45 -14.68
CA THR A 132 19.71 7.49 -15.71
C THR A 132 18.46 8.34 -15.90
N ILE A 133 17.28 7.81 -15.55
CA ILE A 133 16.00 8.51 -15.60
C ILE A 133 15.69 9.12 -14.23
N PHE A 134 15.76 8.31 -13.17
CA PHE A 134 15.43 8.74 -11.81
C PHE A 134 16.44 9.71 -11.18
N GLY A 135 17.66 9.79 -11.70
CA GLY A 135 18.66 10.76 -11.25
C GLY A 135 18.30 12.22 -11.54
N SER A 136 17.26 12.48 -12.33
CA SER A 136 16.66 13.82 -12.48
C SER A 136 15.69 14.19 -11.36
N ILE A 137 15.19 13.18 -10.62
CA ILE A 137 14.25 13.32 -9.51
C ILE A 137 14.96 13.21 -8.17
N PHE A 138 15.92 12.28 -8.07
CA PHE A 138 16.62 11.97 -6.83
C PHE A 138 18.08 12.39 -6.90
N ASN A 139 18.58 12.93 -5.80
CA ASN A 139 19.97 13.45 -5.71
C ASN A 139 21.03 12.34 -5.57
N SER A 140 20.68 11.14 -5.09
CA SER A 140 21.67 10.09 -4.81
C SER A 140 21.05 8.69 -4.80
N VAL A 141 21.57 7.81 -5.66
CA VAL A 141 21.15 6.39 -5.70
C VAL A 141 21.38 5.69 -4.35
N LYS A 142 22.52 5.94 -3.70
CA LYS A 142 22.84 5.33 -2.40
C LYS A 142 21.88 5.79 -1.29
N ALA A 143 21.43 7.04 -1.35
CA ALA A 143 20.47 7.56 -0.39
C ALA A 143 19.07 6.92 -0.61
N VAL A 144 18.64 6.77 -1.87
CA VAL A 144 17.41 6.04 -2.22
C VAL A 144 17.48 4.59 -1.74
N GLU A 145 18.56 3.86 -2.04
CA GLU A 145 18.75 2.49 -1.58
C GLU A 145 18.67 2.37 -0.06
N LYS A 146 19.32 3.28 0.67
CA LYS A 146 19.32 3.29 2.14
C LYS A 146 17.91 3.51 2.71
N VAL A 147 17.17 4.48 2.18
CA VAL A 147 15.82 4.80 2.65
C VAL A 147 14.86 3.67 2.30
N MET A 148 14.90 3.16 1.07
CA MET A 148 14.07 2.02 0.65
C MET A 148 14.34 0.76 1.47
N SER A 149 15.60 0.47 1.79
CA SER A 149 15.99 -0.67 2.64
C SER A 149 15.48 -0.50 4.07
N ALA A 150 15.63 0.68 4.66
CA ALA A 150 15.11 0.98 6.00
C ALA A 150 13.59 0.82 6.07
N LEU A 151 12.87 1.38 5.10
CA LEU A 151 11.42 1.25 4.98
C LEU A 151 10.99 -0.21 4.81
N ASN A 152 11.68 -0.97 3.96
CA ASN A 152 11.36 -2.38 3.74
C ASN A 152 11.56 -3.24 5.02
N THR A 153 12.55 -2.90 5.83
CA THR A 153 12.78 -3.55 7.13
C THR A 153 11.61 -3.28 8.08
N LEU A 154 11.17 -2.02 8.18
CA LEU A 154 10.06 -1.62 9.06
C LEU A 154 8.69 -2.14 8.55
N ARG A 155 8.55 -2.37 7.24
CA ARG A 155 7.36 -2.98 6.65
C ARG A 155 7.14 -4.42 7.15
N GLY A 156 8.20 -5.15 7.40
CA GLY A 156 8.13 -6.56 7.81
C GLY A 156 7.20 -6.78 9.00
N PRO A 157 7.46 -6.20 10.18
CA PRO A 157 6.59 -6.32 11.35
C PRO A 157 5.14 -5.91 11.07
N ILE A 158 4.92 -4.81 10.35
CA ILE A 158 3.57 -4.32 10.02
C ILE A 158 2.80 -5.32 9.15
N ALA A 159 3.45 -5.86 8.12
CA ALA A 159 2.85 -6.85 7.21
C ALA A 159 2.61 -8.21 7.86
N HIS A 160 3.37 -8.54 8.93
CA HIS A 160 3.30 -9.83 9.61
C HIS A 160 2.65 -9.75 11.01
N CYS A 161 1.85 -8.71 11.26
CA CYS A 161 1.09 -8.53 12.50
C CYS A 161 1.97 -8.56 13.76
N SER A 162 3.14 -7.92 13.70
CA SER A 162 4.03 -7.73 14.84
C SER A 162 4.07 -6.27 15.24
N LYS A 163 4.03 -6.00 16.55
CA LYS A 163 4.08 -4.64 17.08
C LYS A 163 5.44 -4.00 16.78
N LEU A 164 5.42 -2.73 16.37
CA LEU A 164 6.61 -1.90 16.31
C LEU A 164 6.99 -1.42 17.72
N ALA A 165 8.29 -1.35 18.00
CA ALA A 165 8.80 -0.68 19.17
C ALA A 165 8.70 0.85 18.99
N GLU A 166 8.68 1.62 20.08
CA GLU A 166 8.53 3.09 20.02
C GLU A 166 9.60 3.77 19.16
N ASP A 167 10.84 3.29 19.23
CA ASP A 167 11.93 3.80 18.41
C ASP A 167 11.78 3.43 16.91
N GLU A 168 11.16 2.31 16.60
CA GLU A 168 10.86 1.89 15.24
C GLU A 168 9.70 2.71 14.64
N GLU A 169 8.71 3.08 15.44
CA GLU A 169 7.66 4.03 15.03
C GLU A 169 8.26 5.39 14.63
N LEU A 170 9.18 5.90 15.44
CA LEU A 170 9.89 7.14 15.12
C LEU A 170 10.76 7.00 13.86
N ARG A 171 11.47 5.88 13.71
CA ARG A 171 12.27 5.59 12.51
C ARG A 171 11.41 5.52 11.25
N LEU A 172 10.18 4.95 11.35
CA LEU A 172 9.23 4.92 10.23
C LEU A 172 8.90 6.33 9.76
N LEU A 173 8.48 7.20 10.67
CA LEU A 173 8.14 8.59 10.34
C LEU A 173 9.33 9.37 9.76
N LEU A 174 10.53 9.17 10.31
CA LEU A 174 11.75 9.79 9.81
C LEU A 174 12.10 9.25 8.41
N SER A 175 12.01 7.95 8.17
CA SER A 175 12.31 7.34 6.87
C SER A 175 11.33 7.79 5.79
N VAL A 176 10.04 7.94 6.12
CA VAL A 176 9.05 8.52 5.20
C VAL A 176 9.40 9.97 4.86
N ARG A 177 9.77 10.77 5.85
CA ARG A 177 10.21 12.15 5.62
C ARG A 177 11.48 12.21 4.78
N ASP A 178 12.43 11.32 5.03
CA ASP A 178 13.67 11.25 4.27
C ASP A 178 13.40 10.87 2.81
N TRP A 179 12.43 9.97 2.55
CA TRP A 179 11.99 9.64 1.19
C TRP A 179 11.59 10.91 0.40
N PHE A 180 10.75 11.76 0.97
CA PHE A 180 10.31 12.98 0.29
C PHE A 180 11.45 14.02 0.13
N ARG A 181 12.37 14.10 1.08
CA ARG A 181 13.55 14.96 0.98
C ARG A 181 14.53 14.57 -0.12
N LEU A 182 14.53 13.31 -0.54
CA LEU A 182 15.38 12.89 -1.67
C LEU A 182 14.95 13.51 -3.01
N MET A 183 13.74 14.05 -3.08
CA MET A 183 13.15 14.69 -4.26
C MET A 183 13.18 16.22 -4.22
N GLU A 184 13.68 16.83 -3.14
CA GLU A 184 13.93 18.26 -2.99
C GLU A 184 15.31 18.63 -3.53
#